data_09a0bc4bd79b829dffc424d56852f8d0
#
_entry.id   09a0bc4bd79b829dffc424d56852f8d0
#
_cell.length_a   1.000
_cell.length_b   1.000
_cell.length_c   1.000
_cell.angle_alpha   90.00
_cell.angle_beta   90.00
_cell.angle_gamma   90.00
#
_symmetry.space_group_name_H-M   'P 1'
#
loop_
_entity.id
_entity.type
_entity.pdbx_description
1 polymer ?
#
loop_
_entity_poly.entity_id
_entity_poly.type
_entity_poly.pdbx_seq_one_letter_code
_entity_poly.pdbx_strand_id
1 'polypeptide(L)'
;MGGSLALALRNAQPDLDIIGVDQPGILEIALSRGIITSSRESATEAASVADVVVLATPLSTSERLLAEIGPHVRPGAVVHDVCSVKGSIATIAKSALSDEVLFVGGHPMTGSEKGGIRHADALLFENVTYILCPEVHGDKQLAAYGVFTDLLTSTGARLLEMDASTHDRIAARVSHLPQLLSVLMVNLASISRSKDRDLLDLAAGGFRDMTRIASSPFPMWRDILEENRTEVLDALDTFEKLLRDLREDLSVSDLDAIGERFRDAEQTRDFIPADRKGFLQPLADVYVFASDRPGALVGITGSLFDASLSIKDIELLRIRESTGGTFRLGFRTVEEATKAVKVLSE
;
A
#
# COMPACT_ATOMS: atom_id res chain seq x y z
N MET A 1 -9.52 4.67 2.71
CA MET A 1 -8.29 5.30 3.21
C MET A 1 -8.61 6.29 4.33
N GLY A 2 -9.35 7.39 4.10
CA GLY A 2 -9.63 8.42 5.12
C GLY A 2 -10.21 7.89 6.43
N GLY A 3 -11.23 7.01 6.37
CA GLY A 3 -11.79 6.41 7.59
C GLY A 3 -10.81 5.54 8.37
N SER A 4 -9.90 4.86 7.69
CA SER A 4 -8.84 4.09 8.35
C SER A 4 -7.83 5.00 9.03
N LEU A 5 -7.43 6.10 8.38
CA LEU A 5 -6.53 7.10 8.98
C LEU A 5 -7.16 7.74 10.22
N ALA A 6 -8.43 8.13 10.13
CA ALA A 6 -9.16 8.68 11.26
C ALA A 6 -9.22 7.69 12.45
N LEU A 7 -9.49 6.41 12.20
CA LEU A 7 -9.47 5.38 13.26
C LEU A 7 -8.08 5.19 13.87
N ALA A 8 -7.04 5.12 13.05
CA ALA A 8 -5.66 4.96 13.51
C ALA A 8 -5.24 6.14 14.40
N LEU A 9 -5.54 7.37 13.96
CA LEU A 9 -5.27 8.58 14.73
C LEU A 9 -6.03 8.64 16.05
N ARG A 10 -7.33 8.31 16.06
CA ARG A 10 -8.11 8.26 17.31
C ARG A 10 -7.65 7.18 18.27
N ASN A 11 -7.22 6.04 17.76
CA ASN A 11 -6.64 4.99 18.62
C ASN A 11 -5.35 5.46 19.29
N ALA A 12 -4.51 6.18 18.54
CA ALA A 12 -3.25 6.71 19.05
C ALA A 12 -3.45 7.93 19.98
N GLN A 13 -4.42 8.78 19.67
CA GLN A 13 -4.73 10.02 20.39
C GLN A 13 -6.26 10.18 20.53
N PRO A 14 -6.85 9.61 21.60
CA PRO A 14 -8.32 9.57 21.79
C PRO A 14 -9.00 10.94 21.90
N ASP A 15 -8.25 11.98 22.29
CA ASP A 15 -8.75 13.34 22.49
C ASP A 15 -8.80 14.16 21.19
N LEU A 16 -8.37 13.60 20.04
CA LEU A 16 -8.47 14.29 18.77
C LEU A 16 -9.93 14.52 18.36
N ASP A 17 -10.23 15.77 18.00
CA ASP A 17 -11.50 16.12 17.35
C ASP A 17 -11.36 15.91 15.85
N ILE A 18 -12.12 14.96 15.29
CA ILE A 18 -12.09 14.62 13.87
C ILE A 18 -13.42 14.99 13.23
N ILE A 19 -13.38 16.02 12.38
CA ILE A 19 -14.52 16.51 11.62
C ILE A 19 -14.57 15.76 10.28
N GLY A 20 -15.65 15.04 10.01
CA GLY A 20 -15.89 14.39 8.73
C GLY A 20 -16.69 15.25 7.76
N VAL A 21 -16.30 15.21 6.49
CA VAL A 21 -17.08 15.76 5.36
C VAL A 21 -17.20 14.68 4.29
N ASP A 22 -18.41 14.23 4.02
CA ASP A 22 -18.71 13.18 3.02
C ASP A 22 -20.23 13.19 2.75
N GLN A 23 -20.73 12.24 1.98
CA GLN A 23 -22.17 12.02 1.79
C GLN A 23 -22.85 11.64 3.12
N PRO A 24 -24.11 12.08 3.37
CA PRO A 24 -24.79 11.89 4.66
C PRO A 24 -24.79 10.45 5.16
N GLY A 25 -25.06 9.46 4.29
CA GLY A 25 -25.06 8.04 4.70
C GLY A 25 -23.67 7.49 5.07
N ILE A 26 -22.59 8.09 4.56
CA ILE A 26 -21.22 7.77 4.95
C ILE A 26 -20.91 8.38 6.33
N LEU A 27 -21.33 9.62 6.56
CA LEU A 27 -21.14 10.32 7.82
C LEU A 27 -21.87 9.62 8.98
N GLU A 28 -23.11 9.15 8.76
CA GLU A 28 -23.86 8.37 9.76
C GLU A 28 -23.08 7.11 10.19
N ILE A 29 -22.53 6.37 9.24
CA ILE A 29 -21.71 5.19 9.53
C ILE A 29 -20.43 5.60 10.28
N ALA A 30 -19.76 6.66 9.84
CA ALA A 30 -18.53 7.14 10.45
C ALA A 30 -18.75 7.57 11.90
N LEU A 31 -19.84 8.29 12.20
CA LEU A 31 -20.25 8.68 13.56
C LEU A 31 -20.59 7.45 14.41
N SER A 32 -21.43 6.55 13.89
CA SER A 32 -21.88 5.37 14.64
C SER A 32 -20.73 4.41 15.00
N ARG A 33 -19.69 4.37 14.17
CA ARG A 33 -18.47 3.58 14.42
C ARG A 33 -17.42 4.33 15.22
N GLY A 34 -17.65 5.57 15.59
CA GLY A 34 -16.68 6.40 16.28
C GLY A 34 -15.45 6.72 15.44
N ILE A 35 -15.54 6.70 14.11
CA ILE A 35 -14.46 7.08 13.20
C ILE A 35 -14.20 8.58 13.25
N ILE A 36 -15.27 9.35 13.31
CA ILE A 36 -15.26 10.81 13.44
C ILE A 36 -15.98 11.23 14.71
N THR A 37 -15.69 12.42 15.24
CA THR A 37 -16.34 13.01 16.43
C THR A 37 -17.53 13.87 16.04
N SER A 38 -17.44 14.55 14.90
CA SER A 38 -18.48 15.41 14.36
C SER A 38 -18.46 15.44 12.84
N SER A 39 -19.46 16.04 12.22
CA SER A 39 -19.54 16.21 10.76
C SER A 39 -19.89 17.65 10.38
N ARG A 40 -19.54 18.04 9.16
CA ARG A 40 -19.95 19.27 8.51
C ARG A 40 -20.47 18.97 7.12
N GLU A 41 -21.42 19.76 6.64
CA GLU A 41 -21.91 19.65 5.25
C GLU A 41 -20.98 20.34 4.26
N SER A 42 -20.30 21.41 4.71
CA SER A 42 -19.40 22.21 3.88
C SER A 42 -17.94 21.88 4.16
N ALA A 43 -17.19 21.53 3.09
CA ALA A 43 -15.75 21.32 3.16
C ALA A 43 -15.01 22.63 3.52
N THR A 44 -15.49 23.77 3.04
CA THR A 44 -14.89 25.09 3.33
C THR A 44 -15.09 25.48 4.80
N GLU A 45 -16.25 25.21 5.39
CA GLU A 45 -16.47 25.43 6.84
C GLU A 45 -15.57 24.54 7.69
N ALA A 46 -15.43 23.27 7.32
CA ALA A 46 -14.54 22.34 8.04
C ALA A 46 -13.08 22.78 7.93
N ALA A 47 -12.62 23.16 6.74
CA ALA A 47 -11.24 23.62 6.49
C ALA A 47 -10.90 24.91 7.24
N SER A 48 -11.88 25.80 7.46
CA SER A 48 -11.65 27.09 8.14
C SER A 48 -11.35 26.95 9.64
N VAL A 49 -11.66 25.83 10.26
CA VAL A 49 -11.46 25.58 11.70
C VAL A 49 -10.43 24.49 12.00
N ALA A 50 -10.05 23.69 11.01
CA ALA A 50 -9.16 22.55 11.18
C ALA A 50 -7.69 22.95 11.31
N ASP A 51 -6.94 22.30 12.21
CA ASP A 51 -5.47 22.37 12.27
C ASP A 51 -4.82 21.55 11.18
N VAL A 52 -5.44 20.42 10.81
CA VAL A 52 -5.01 19.52 9.75
C VAL A 52 -6.20 19.18 8.87
N VAL A 53 -6.07 19.39 7.58
CA VAL A 53 -7.07 19.02 6.57
C VAL A 53 -6.52 17.83 5.79
N VAL A 54 -7.25 16.71 5.74
CA VAL A 54 -6.86 15.51 5.00
C VAL A 54 -7.80 15.26 3.83
N LEU A 55 -7.26 15.30 2.61
CA LEU A 55 -7.96 14.97 1.37
C LEU A 55 -7.82 13.46 1.11
N ALA A 56 -8.89 12.70 1.30
CA ALA A 56 -8.91 11.25 1.16
C ALA A 56 -9.95 10.76 0.13
N THR A 57 -10.18 11.57 -0.89
CA THR A 57 -11.03 11.29 -2.05
C THR A 57 -10.18 10.83 -3.25
N PRO A 58 -10.77 10.35 -4.37
CA PRO A 58 -10.04 10.15 -5.62
C PRO A 58 -9.26 11.40 -6.05
N LEU A 59 -8.15 11.25 -6.77
CA LEU A 59 -7.20 12.33 -7.08
C LEU A 59 -7.90 13.55 -7.70
N SER A 60 -8.64 13.38 -8.78
CA SER A 60 -9.36 14.47 -9.46
C SER A 60 -10.37 15.19 -8.54
N THR A 61 -10.98 14.47 -7.62
CA THR A 61 -11.87 15.05 -6.60
C THR A 61 -11.07 15.81 -5.54
N SER A 62 -9.93 15.26 -5.09
CA SER A 62 -9.04 15.92 -4.12
C SER A 62 -8.50 17.23 -4.67
N GLU A 63 -8.10 17.25 -5.94
CA GLU A 63 -7.62 18.45 -6.63
C GLU A 63 -8.68 19.55 -6.72
N ARG A 64 -9.89 19.18 -7.09
CA ARG A 64 -11.03 20.11 -7.11
C ARG A 64 -11.37 20.64 -5.71
N LEU A 65 -11.40 19.75 -4.72
CA LEU A 65 -11.65 20.15 -3.32
C LEU A 65 -10.54 21.06 -2.80
N LEU A 66 -9.28 20.78 -3.10
CA LEU A 66 -8.15 21.60 -2.70
C LEU A 66 -8.25 23.02 -3.26
N ALA A 67 -8.62 23.15 -4.54
CA ALA A 67 -8.84 24.47 -5.16
C ALA A 67 -10.05 25.22 -4.51
N GLU A 68 -11.10 24.50 -4.12
CA GLU A 68 -12.30 25.07 -3.49
C GLU A 68 -12.01 25.51 -2.04
N ILE A 69 -11.38 24.65 -1.22
CA ILE A 69 -11.15 24.95 0.20
C ILE A 69 -9.94 25.84 0.45
N GLY A 70 -8.98 25.86 -0.45
CA GLY A 70 -7.68 26.52 -0.26
C GLY A 70 -7.77 27.95 0.28
N PRO A 71 -8.64 28.83 -0.29
CA PRO A 71 -8.82 30.18 0.20
C PRO A 71 -9.42 30.29 1.60
N HIS A 72 -9.97 29.19 2.12
CA HIS A 72 -10.67 29.12 3.42
C HIS A 72 -9.86 28.41 4.50
N VAL A 73 -8.74 27.77 4.15
CA VAL A 73 -7.87 27.09 5.11
C VAL A 73 -7.24 28.16 6.04
N ARG A 74 -7.30 27.90 7.34
CA ARG A 74 -6.78 28.83 8.34
C ARG A 74 -5.25 28.93 8.25
N PRO A 75 -4.66 30.13 8.50
CA PRO A 75 -3.22 30.30 8.61
C PRO A 75 -2.60 29.36 9.65
N GLY A 76 -1.46 28.76 9.29
CA GLY A 76 -0.73 27.82 10.15
C GLY A 76 -1.24 26.38 10.12
N ALA A 77 -2.33 26.09 9.39
CA ALA A 77 -2.83 24.73 9.22
C ALA A 77 -1.95 23.92 8.24
N VAL A 78 -2.08 22.59 8.35
CA VAL A 78 -1.49 21.64 7.41
C VAL A 78 -2.58 21.10 6.50
N VAL A 79 -2.34 21.10 5.18
CA VAL A 79 -3.17 20.39 4.20
C VAL A 79 -2.40 19.18 3.70
N HIS A 80 -3.03 18.04 3.75
CA HIS A 80 -2.46 16.73 3.43
C HIS A 80 -3.39 15.95 2.49
N ASP A 81 -2.83 15.18 1.58
CA ASP A 81 -3.58 14.24 0.75
C ASP A 81 -3.05 12.80 0.91
N VAL A 82 -3.82 11.82 0.45
CA VAL A 82 -3.42 10.40 0.46
C VAL A 82 -3.47 9.76 -0.94
N CYS A 83 -3.34 10.58 -1.98
CA CYS A 83 -3.44 10.15 -3.37
C CYS A 83 -2.18 9.40 -3.84
N SER A 84 -2.31 8.67 -4.94
CA SER A 84 -1.23 7.85 -5.50
C SER A 84 -0.29 8.60 -6.44
N VAL A 85 -0.59 9.86 -6.80
CA VAL A 85 0.25 10.75 -7.62
C VAL A 85 0.41 12.07 -6.86
N LYS A 86 1.59 12.67 -6.94
CA LYS A 86 1.94 13.86 -6.13
C LYS A 86 2.13 15.14 -6.93
N GLY A 87 2.60 15.04 -8.18
CA GLY A 87 2.98 16.22 -8.97
C GLY A 87 1.83 17.16 -9.28
N SER A 88 0.68 16.62 -9.71
CA SER A 88 -0.50 17.41 -10.07
C SER A 88 -1.09 18.12 -8.85
N ILE A 89 -1.34 17.40 -7.77
CA ILE A 89 -1.96 17.95 -6.55
C ILE A 89 -1.04 18.96 -5.84
N ALA A 90 0.29 18.75 -5.86
CA ALA A 90 1.27 19.73 -5.35
C ALA A 90 1.26 21.03 -6.17
N THR A 91 1.09 20.93 -7.49
CA THR A 91 0.96 22.10 -8.37
C THR A 91 -0.29 22.92 -8.04
N ILE A 92 -1.41 22.25 -7.78
CA ILE A 92 -2.66 22.91 -7.37
C ILE A 92 -2.50 23.54 -5.99
N ALA A 93 -1.86 22.84 -5.03
CA ALA A 93 -1.60 23.37 -3.70
C ALA A 93 -0.87 24.71 -3.73
N LYS A 94 0.19 24.84 -4.56
CA LYS A 94 0.95 26.09 -4.74
C LYS A 94 0.11 27.29 -5.18
N SER A 95 -0.94 27.02 -5.96
CA SER A 95 -1.80 28.10 -6.47
C SER A 95 -3.03 28.38 -5.59
N ALA A 96 -3.47 27.38 -4.82
CA ALA A 96 -4.72 27.44 -4.06
C ALA A 96 -4.50 27.84 -2.60
N LEU A 97 -3.34 27.50 -2.00
CA LEU A 97 -3.06 27.75 -0.59
C LEU A 97 -2.28 29.05 -0.41
N SER A 98 -2.47 29.70 0.74
CA SER A 98 -1.64 30.84 1.13
C SER A 98 -0.27 30.37 1.63
N ASP A 99 0.73 31.27 1.61
CA ASP A 99 2.08 31.00 2.11
C ASP A 99 2.13 30.65 3.62
N GLU A 100 1.06 30.91 4.36
CA GLU A 100 0.95 30.56 5.78
C GLU A 100 0.42 29.16 6.03
N VAL A 101 -0.03 28.43 4.98
CA VAL A 101 -0.53 27.07 5.04
C VAL A 101 0.54 26.11 4.54
N LEU A 102 0.80 25.05 5.28
CA LEU A 102 1.74 24.00 4.86
C LEU A 102 1.01 22.94 4.03
N PHE A 103 1.48 22.67 2.82
CA PHE A 103 1.06 21.49 2.06
C PHE A 103 2.05 20.35 2.25
N VAL A 104 1.54 19.17 2.59
CA VAL A 104 2.31 17.92 2.68
C VAL A 104 1.63 16.87 1.84
N GLY A 105 2.12 16.64 0.63
CA GLY A 105 1.64 15.53 -0.18
C GLY A 105 1.90 14.18 0.51
N GLY A 106 0.98 13.25 0.44
CA GLY A 106 1.14 11.95 1.06
C GLY A 106 0.73 10.78 0.18
N HIS A 107 1.41 9.65 0.35
CA HIS A 107 1.04 8.39 -0.28
C HIS A 107 1.35 7.21 0.65
N PRO A 108 0.36 6.72 1.40
CA PRO A 108 0.52 5.48 2.16
C PRO A 108 0.62 4.29 1.19
N MET A 109 1.75 3.57 1.24
CA MET A 109 2.01 2.41 0.38
C MET A 109 1.21 1.19 0.86
N THR A 110 -0.09 1.39 1.02
CA THR A 110 -1.05 0.36 1.45
C THR A 110 -2.41 0.60 0.82
N GLY A 111 -3.22 -0.43 0.79
CA GLY A 111 -4.58 -0.36 0.30
C GLY A 111 -5.34 -1.63 0.62
N SER A 112 -6.66 -1.56 0.55
CA SER A 112 -7.55 -2.71 0.63
C SER A 112 -8.32 -2.84 -0.68
N GLU A 113 -8.48 -4.04 -1.17
CA GLU A 113 -9.36 -4.35 -2.32
C GLU A 113 -10.84 -4.05 -1.99
N LYS A 114 -11.17 -3.96 -0.69
CA LYS A 114 -12.51 -3.62 -0.20
C LYS A 114 -12.60 -2.13 0.08
N GLY A 115 -13.35 -1.41 -0.75
CA GLY A 115 -13.59 0.02 -0.58
C GLY A 115 -14.71 0.36 0.41
N GLY A 116 -14.76 1.64 0.77
CA GLY A 116 -15.84 2.24 1.57
C GLY A 116 -15.62 2.25 3.09
N ILE A 117 -16.39 3.10 3.78
CA ILE A 117 -16.25 3.39 5.22
C ILE A 117 -16.47 2.15 6.10
N ARG A 118 -17.28 1.17 5.65
CA ARG A 118 -17.56 -0.07 6.38
C ARG A 118 -16.32 -0.95 6.57
N HIS A 119 -15.32 -0.80 5.69
CA HIS A 119 -14.07 -1.54 5.69
C HIS A 119 -12.90 -0.73 6.27
N ALA A 120 -13.19 0.40 6.93
CA ALA A 120 -12.16 1.16 7.62
C ALA A 120 -11.52 0.31 8.72
N ASP A 121 -10.18 0.28 8.73
CA ASP A 121 -9.34 -0.53 9.59
C ASP A 121 -8.29 0.37 10.26
N ALA A 122 -8.25 0.37 11.58
CA ALA A 122 -7.31 1.18 12.37
C ALA A 122 -5.85 0.74 12.23
N LEU A 123 -5.63 -0.53 11.88
CA LEU A 123 -4.28 -1.10 11.73
C LEU A 123 -3.73 -0.98 10.31
N LEU A 124 -4.47 -0.34 9.39
CA LEU A 124 -4.10 -0.26 7.98
C LEU A 124 -2.72 0.39 7.76
N PHE A 125 -2.29 1.27 8.64
CA PHE A 125 -1.06 2.04 8.52
C PHE A 125 0.11 1.46 9.34
N GLU A 126 -0.15 0.47 10.20
CA GLU A 126 0.87 -0.09 11.06
C GLU A 126 2.01 -0.73 10.26
N ASN A 127 3.24 -0.23 10.49
CA ASN A 127 4.48 -0.64 9.80
C ASN A 127 4.47 -0.44 8.27
N VAL A 128 3.54 0.33 7.75
CA VAL A 128 3.47 0.68 6.33
C VAL A 128 4.42 1.84 6.02
N THR A 129 5.11 1.78 4.90
CA THR A 129 5.82 2.95 4.38
C THR A 129 4.81 4.01 3.95
N TYR A 130 4.90 5.18 4.55
CA TYR A 130 4.07 6.33 4.23
C TYR A 130 4.95 7.42 3.63
N ILE A 131 4.81 7.64 2.33
CA ILE A 131 5.63 8.65 1.64
C ILE A 131 5.05 10.03 1.91
N LEU A 132 5.94 10.98 2.22
CA LEU A 132 5.63 12.39 2.39
C LEU A 132 6.41 13.21 1.38
N CYS A 133 5.72 14.16 0.75
CA CYS A 133 6.28 15.14 -0.15
C CYS A 133 6.01 16.54 0.41
N PRO A 134 6.79 17.01 1.40
CA PRO A 134 6.58 18.30 2.04
C PRO A 134 7.07 19.46 1.17
N GLU A 135 6.34 20.56 1.19
CA GLU A 135 6.74 21.84 0.64
C GLU A 135 6.90 22.85 1.78
N VAL A 136 7.99 22.72 2.55
CA VAL A 136 8.26 23.53 3.75
C VAL A 136 9.02 24.81 3.39
N HIS A 137 8.48 25.95 3.80
CA HIS A 137 9.08 27.27 3.63
C HIS A 137 9.13 28.03 4.98
N GLY A 138 10.31 28.01 5.62
CA GLY A 138 10.57 28.74 6.86
C GLY A 138 10.18 28.03 8.16
N ASP A 139 10.63 28.64 9.27
CA ASP A 139 10.61 28.00 10.61
C ASP A 139 9.20 27.66 11.14
N LYS A 140 8.20 28.47 10.83
CA LYS A 140 6.82 28.21 11.28
C LYS A 140 6.23 26.97 10.63
N GLN A 141 6.46 26.80 9.33
CA GLN A 141 6.01 25.61 8.62
C GLN A 141 6.81 24.37 9.05
N LEU A 142 8.10 24.53 9.35
CA LEU A 142 8.92 23.44 9.88
C LEU A 142 8.39 22.94 11.24
N ALA A 143 7.95 23.84 12.11
CA ALA A 143 7.33 23.47 13.38
C ALA A 143 5.99 22.73 13.18
N ALA A 144 5.14 23.23 12.28
CA ALA A 144 3.87 22.57 11.93
C ALA A 144 4.10 21.18 11.30
N TYR A 145 5.12 21.07 10.46
CA TYR A 145 5.52 19.80 9.86
C TYR A 145 5.96 18.77 10.92
N GLY A 146 6.76 19.19 11.91
CA GLY A 146 7.16 18.32 13.02
C GLY A 146 5.96 17.76 13.80
N VAL A 147 5.00 18.61 14.15
CA VAL A 147 3.77 18.18 14.83
C VAL A 147 2.96 17.19 13.96
N PHE A 148 2.86 17.48 12.66
CA PHE A 148 2.13 16.62 11.73
C PHE A 148 2.81 15.25 11.53
N THR A 149 4.13 15.20 11.42
CA THR A 149 4.86 13.93 11.30
C THR A 149 4.78 13.11 12.58
N ASP A 150 4.80 13.73 13.77
CA ASP A 150 4.57 13.03 15.03
C ASP A 150 3.16 12.42 15.07
N LEU A 151 2.16 13.16 14.59
CA LEU A 151 0.78 12.68 14.49
C LEU A 151 0.67 11.46 13.56
N LEU A 152 1.28 11.49 12.37
CA LEU A 152 1.26 10.35 11.46
C LEU A 152 2.08 9.16 12.01
N THR A 153 3.23 9.41 12.62
CA THR A 153 4.06 8.36 13.22
C THR A 153 3.30 7.63 14.34
N SER A 154 2.42 8.32 15.07
CA SER A 154 1.60 7.70 16.11
C SER A 154 0.65 6.62 15.59
N THR A 155 0.37 6.58 14.28
CA THR A 155 -0.42 5.50 13.64
C THR A 155 0.37 4.22 13.41
N GLY A 156 1.67 4.20 13.73
CA GLY A 156 2.58 3.09 13.45
C GLY A 156 3.17 3.11 12.03
N ALA A 157 2.91 4.14 11.23
CA ALA A 157 3.48 4.29 9.89
C ALA A 157 4.97 4.64 9.94
N ARG A 158 5.72 4.16 8.94
CA ARG A 158 7.12 4.52 8.70
C ARG A 158 7.17 5.62 7.66
N LEU A 159 7.55 6.82 8.06
CA LEU A 159 7.60 7.97 7.17
C LEU A 159 8.85 7.92 6.29
N LEU A 160 8.67 8.20 4.99
CA LEU A 160 9.74 8.33 4.00
C LEU A 160 9.52 9.63 3.21
N GLU A 161 10.48 10.54 3.28
CA GLU A 161 10.39 11.83 2.60
C GLU A 161 11.06 11.80 1.24
N MET A 162 10.43 12.43 0.25
CA MET A 162 11.00 12.72 -1.06
C MET A 162 10.23 13.84 -1.74
N ASP A 163 10.79 14.42 -2.81
CA ASP A 163 10.05 15.37 -3.64
C ASP A 163 8.98 14.67 -4.51
N ALA A 164 7.95 15.43 -4.91
CA ALA A 164 6.82 14.91 -5.67
C ALA A 164 7.23 14.31 -7.02
N SER A 165 8.22 14.88 -7.70
CA SER A 165 8.70 14.41 -9.01
C SER A 165 9.44 13.08 -8.89
N THR A 166 10.25 12.93 -7.86
CA THR A 166 10.93 11.66 -7.53
C THR A 166 9.91 10.58 -7.15
N HIS A 167 8.90 10.94 -6.35
CA HIS A 167 7.81 10.03 -6.02
C HIS A 167 7.14 9.49 -7.28
N ASP A 168 6.68 10.37 -8.18
CA ASP A 168 5.90 9.98 -9.35
C ASP A 168 6.72 9.13 -10.33
N ARG A 169 8.01 9.46 -10.50
CA ARG A 169 8.96 8.66 -11.28
C ARG A 169 9.17 7.26 -10.69
N ILE A 170 9.30 7.14 -9.38
CA ILE A 170 9.44 5.83 -8.70
C ILE A 170 8.13 5.06 -8.80
N ALA A 171 6.99 5.68 -8.47
CA ALA A 171 5.67 5.06 -8.51
C ALA A 171 5.34 4.52 -9.93
N ALA A 172 5.74 5.23 -10.98
CA ALA A 172 5.58 4.75 -12.35
C ALA A 172 6.26 3.41 -12.59
N ARG A 173 7.48 3.20 -12.04
CA ARG A 173 8.27 1.98 -12.24
C ARG A 173 7.88 0.82 -11.33
N VAL A 174 7.55 1.11 -10.04
CA VAL A 174 7.32 0.05 -9.05
C VAL A 174 5.84 -0.28 -8.82
N SER A 175 4.92 0.54 -9.35
CA SER A 175 3.47 0.38 -9.17
C SER A 175 2.71 0.44 -10.49
N HIS A 176 2.82 1.55 -11.23
CA HIS A 176 1.95 1.79 -12.39
C HIS A 176 2.30 0.88 -13.56
N LEU A 177 3.57 0.76 -13.92
CA LEU A 177 4.03 -0.17 -14.95
C LEU A 177 3.71 -1.64 -14.61
N PRO A 178 4.00 -2.17 -13.41
CA PRO A 178 3.58 -3.51 -13.01
C PRO A 178 2.08 -3.77 -13.16
N GLN A 179 1.23 -2.80 -12.83
CA GLN A 179 -0.21 -2.92 -13.03
C GLN A 179 -0.57 -3.07 -14.52
N LEU A 180 0.00 -2.23 -15.38
CA LEU A 180 -0.25 -2.30 -16.82
C LEU A 180 0.26 -3.62 -17.42
N LEU A 181 1.44 -4.08 -17.00
CA LEU A 181 1.99 -5.37 -17.44
C LEU A 181 1.13 -6.54 -16.99
N SER A 182 0.62 -6.50 -15.77
CA SER A 182 -0.33 -7.50 -15.26
C SER A 182 -1.59 -7.60 -16.14
N VAL A 183 -2.18 -6.46 -16.52
CA VAL A 183 -3.33 -6.39 -17.43
C VAL A 183 -2.96 -6.94 -18.82
N LEU A 184 -1.80 -6.56 -19.36
CA LEU A 184 -1.35 -7.03 -20.67
C LEU A 184 -1.08 -8.54 -20.68
N MET A 185 -0.55 -9.12 -19.61
CA MET A 185 -0.37 -10.56 -19.47
C MET A 185 -1.70 -11.33 -19.52
N VAL A 186 -2.74 -10.84 -18.83
CA VAL A 186 -4.08 -11.43 -18.89
C VAL A 186 -4.67 -11.28 -20.31
N ASN A 187 -4.49 -10.13 -20.94
CA ASN A 187 -4.96 -9.89 -22.30
C ASN A 187 -4.26 -10.82 -23.30
N LEU A 188 -2.95 -11.05 -23.16
CA LEU A 188 -2.19 -12.00 -23.98
C LEU A 188 -2.76 -13.42 -23.84
N ALA A 189 -3.04 -13.87 -22.62
CA ALA A 189 -3.68 -15.15 -22.37
C ALA A 189 -5.09 -15.22 -22.98
N SER A 190 -5.86 -14.13 -22.92
CA SER A 190 -7.21 -14.05 -23.52
C SER A 190 -7.19 -14.19 -25.05
N ILE A 191 -6.25 -13.54 -25.73
CA ILE A 191 -6.08 -13.64 -27.19
C ILE A 191 -5.73 -15.09 -27.59
N SER A 192 -4.88 -15.75 -26.82
CA SER A 192 -4.45 -17.12 -27.08
C SER A 192 -5.53 -18.16 -26.79
N ARG A 193 -6.48 -17.89 -25.87
CA ARG A 193 -7.54 -18.81 -25.46
C ARG A 193 -8.43 -19.31 -26.61
N SER A 194 -8.60 -18.52 -27.64
CA SER A 194 -9.39 -18.92 -28.81
C SER A 194 -8.74 -20.06 -29.60
N LYS A 195 -7.43 -20.24 -29.46
CA LYS A 195 -6.63 -21.29 -30.12
C LYS A 195 -6.35 -22.46 -29.18
N ASP A 196 -6.10 -22.18 -27.92
CA ASP A 196 -5.65 -23.15 -26.91
C ASP A 196 -6.69 -23.19 -25.75
N ARG A 197 -7.61 -24.14 -25.78
CA ARG A 197 -8.74 -24.23 -24.81
C ARG A 197 -8.25 -24.42 -23.37
N ASP A 198 -7.15 -25.14 -23.19
CA ASP A 198 -6.63 -25.54 -21.87
C ASP A 198 -5.62 -24.52 -21.30
N LEU A 199 -5.41 -23.39 -21.98
CA LEU A 199 -4.42 -22.38 -21.59
C LEU A 199 -4.59 -21.90 -20.14
N LEU A 200 -5.82 -21.66 -19.72
CA LEU A 200 -6.10 -21.18 -18.35
C LEU A 200 -5.96 -22.30 -17.31
N ASP A 201 -6.13 -23.56 -17.68
CA ASP A 201 -5.95 -24.70 -16.79
C ASP A 201 -4.47 -24.92 -16.47
N LEU A 202 -3.56 -24.47 -17.38
CA LEU A 202 -2.13 -24.48 -17.18
C LEU A 202 -1.60 -23.25 -16.43
N ALA A 203 -2.48 -22.29 -16.09
CA ALA A 203 -2.11 -21.08 -15.33
C ALA A 203 -1.80 -21.44 -13.88
N ALA A 204 -0.52 -21.72 -13.61
CA ALA A 204 0.01 -22.08 -12.30
C ALA A 204 0.30 -20.85 -11.42
N GLY A 205 0.93 -21.07 -10.25
CA GLY A 205 1.20 -20.04 -9.23
C GLY A 205 1.85 -18.79 -9.80
N GLY A 206 2.93 -18.89 -10.55
CA GLY A 206 3.65 -17.73 -11.11
C GLY A 206 2.77 -16.81 -11.96
N PHE A 207 1.89 -17.38 -12.82
CA PHE A 207 0.97 -16.57 -13.60
C PHE A 207 -0.08 -15.90 -12.72
N ARG A 208 -0.64 -16.62 -11.73
CA ARG A 208 -1.66 -16.07 -10.80
C ARG A 208 -1.08 -14.93 -9.97
N ASP A 209 0.13 -15.08 -9.45
CA ASP A 209 0.79 -14.08 -8.62
C ASP A 209 1.07 -12.81 -9.41
N MET A 210 1.63 -12.93 -10.62
CA MET A 210 1.92 -11.80 -11.50
C MET A 210 0.66 -11.10 -12.03
N THR A 211 -0.47 -11.80 -12.13
CA THR A 211 -1.72 -11.26 -12.67
C THR A 211 -2.76 -10.91 -11.61
N ARG A 212 -2.47 -11.11 -10.34
CA ARG A 212 -3.41 -10.86 -9.24
C ARG A 212 -3.98 -9.44 -9.26
N ILE A 213 -3.15 -8.46 -9.55
CA ILE A 213 -3.54 -7.05 -9.57
C ILE A 213 -4.30 -6.63 -10.84
N ALA A 214 -4.34 -7.46 -11.88
CA ALA A 214 -5.04 -7.15 -13.14
C ALA A 214 -6.56 -6.93 -12.98
N SER A 215 -7.15 -7.41 -11.89
CA SER A 215 -8.57 -7.23 -11.58
C SER A 215 -8.92 -5.89 -10.93
N SER A 216 -7.95 -5.00 -10.75
CA SER A 216 -8.19 -3.67 -10.19
C SER A 216 -9.14 -2.86 -11.07
N PRO A 217 -10.14 -2.15 -10.49
CA PRO A 217 -11.13 -1.42 -11.26
C PRO A 217 -10.52 -0.19 -11.97
N PHE A 218 -10.75 -0.07 -13.27
CA PHE A 218 -10.19 1.02 -14.11
C PHE A 218 -10.50 2.44 -13.62
N PRO A 219 -11.68 2.77 -13.02
CA PRO A 219 -11.93 4.12 -12.53
C PRO A 219 -10.88 4.63 -11.53
N MET A 220 -10.30 3.76 -10.72
CA MET A 220 -9.21 4.10 -9.79
C MET A 220 -7.90 4.39 -10.54
N TRP A 221 -7.65 3.70 -11.65
CA TRP A 221 -6.42 3.81 -12.43
C TRP A 221 -6.44 4.95 -13.44
N ARG A 222 -7.64 5.41 -13.82
CA ARG A 222 -7.80 6.49 -14.82
C ARG A 222 -7.01 7.73 -14.44
N ASP A 223 -7.28 8.28 -13.26
CA ASP A 223 -6.65 9.51 -12.78
C ASP A 223 -5.12 9.31 -12.63
N ILE A 224 -4.71 8.14 -12.11
CA ILE A 224 -3.29 7.80 -11.95
C ILE A 224 -2.56 7.81 -13.31
N LEU A 225 -3.13 7.18 -14.32
CA LEU A 225 -2.52 7.10 -15.65
C LEU A 225 -2.58 8.41 -16.41
N GLU A 226 -3.57 9.25 -16.13
CA GLU A 226 -3.70 10.57 -16.74
C GLU A 226 -2.68 11.55 -16.15
N GLU A 227 -2.59 11.63 -14.83
CA GLU A 227 -1.76 12.60 -14.13
C GLU A 227 -0.28 12.20 -14.06
N ASN A 228 0.04 10.89 -14.07
CA ASN A 228 1.42 10.41 -14.13
C ASN A 228 1.84 9.91 -15.52
N ARG A 229 1.17 10.36 -16.57
CA ARG A 229 1.36 9.87 -17.94
C ARG A 229 2.81 9.92 -18.40
N THR A 230 3.49 11.01 -18.17
CA THR A 230 4.86 11.22 -18.67
C THR A 230 5.82 10.19 -18.07
N GLU A 231 5.77 9.97 -16.76
CA GLU A 231 6.62 9.02 -16.07
C GLU A 231 6.26 7.57 -16.41
N VAL A 232 4.96 7.30 -16.64
CA VAL A 232 4.49 5.97 -17.09
C VAL A 232 4.98 5.67 -18.50
N LEU A 233 4.97 6.65 -19.43
CA LEU A 233 5.51 6.47 -20.78
C LEU A 233 7.03 6.25 -20.74
N ASP A 234 7.80 6.99 -19.95
CA ASP A 234 9.23 6.79 -19.79
C ASP A 234 9.55 5.39 -19.22
N ALA A 235 8.75 4.92 -18.26
CA ALA A 235 8.87 3.57 -17.72
C ALA A 235 8.56 2.49 -18.78
N LEU A 236 7.54 2.71 -19.61
CA LEU A 236 7.18 1.82 -20.72
C LEU A 236 8.30 1.79 -21.78
N ASP A 237 8.84 2.94 -22.18
CA ASP A 237 9.95 3.01 -23.16
C ASP A 237 11.18 2.25 -22.65
N THR A 238 11.49 2.40 -21.36
CA THR A 238 12.59 1.65 -20.72
C THR A 238 12.31 0.14 -20.74
N PHE A 239 11.10 -0.27 -20.41
CA PHE A 239 10.70 -1.67 -20.39
C PHE A 239 10.69 -2.27 -21.81
N GLU A 240 10.20 -1.53 -22.80
CA GLU A 240 10.23 -1.96 -24.21
C GLU A 240 11.66 -2.21 -24.71
N LYS A 241 12.59 -1.35 -24.31
CA LYS A 241 14.02 -1.58 -24.62
C LYS A 241 14.50 -2.89 -24.00
N LEU A 242 14.27 -3.12 -22.71
CA LEU A 242 14.65 -4.37 -22.04
C LEU A 242 14.04 -5.61 -22.72
N LEU A 243 12.80 -5.50 -23.17
CA LEU A 243 12.11 -6.58 -23.87
C LEU A 243 12.71 -6.85 -25.26
N ARG A 244 13.09 -5.79 -25.99
CA ARG A 244 13.80 -5.94 -27.28
C ARG A 244 15.16 -6.59 -27.12
N ASP A 245 15.94 -6.15 -26.12
CA ASP A 245 17.25 -6.69 -25.84
C ASP A 245 17.16 -8.19 -25.48
N LEU A 246 16.22 -8.59 -24.62
CA LEU A 246 15.95 -9.99 -24.29
C LEU A 246 15.56 -10.83 -25.52
N ARG A 247 14.73 -10.25 -26.40
CA ARG A 247 14.32 -10.90 -27.65
C ARG A 247 15.52 -11.11 -28.58
N GLU A 248 16.42 -10.15 -28.65
CA GLU A 248 17.66 -10.27 -29.43
C GLU A 248 18.54 -11.39 -28.90
N ASP A 249 18.83 -11.40 -27.58
CA ASP A 249 19.62 -12.45 -26.92
C ASP A 249 19.02 -13.84 -27.21
N LEU A 250 17.70 -14.00 -27.11
CA LEU A 250 17.00 -15.25 -27.43
C LEU A 250 17.14 -15.63 -28.92
N SER A 251 17.09 -14.65 -29.85
CA SER A 251 17.11 -14.89 -31.27
C SER A 251 18.49 -15.45 -31.75
N VAL A 252 19.55 -15.06 -31.07
CA VAL A 252 20.90 -15.51 -31.32
C VAL A 252 21.35 -16.64 -30.38
N SER A 253 20.46 -17.10 -29.50
CA SER A 253 20.72 -18.13 -28.48
C SER A 253 21.87 -17.76 -27.52
N ASP A 254 22.05 -16.50 -27.20
CA ASP A 254 23.00 -16.02 -26.18
C ASP A 254 22.49 -16.30 -24.77
N LEU A 255 22.67 -17.55 -24.34
CA LEU A 255 22.23 -17.99 -23.02
C LEU A 255 23.06 -17.39 -21.86
N ASP A 256 24.29 -16.97 -22.15
CA ASP A 256 25.18 -16.36 -21.17
C ASP A 256 24.66 -14.94 -20.82
N ALA A 257 24.34 -14.14 -21.83
CA ALA A 257 23.71 -12.81 -21.60
C ALA A 257 22.38 -12.92 -20.87
N ILE A 258 21.55 -13.90 -21.21
CA ILE A 258 20.31 -14.18 -20.51
C ILE A 258 20.59 -14.56 -19.04
N GLY A 259 21.57 -15.41 -18.80
CA GLY A 259 22.00 -15.83 -17.46
C GLY A 259 22.48 -14.65 -16.59
N GLU A 260 23.14 -13.65 -17.19
CA GLU A 260 23.52 -12.41 -16.49
C GLU A 260 22.28 -11.62 -16.03
N ARG A 261 21.28 -11.45 -16.89
CA ARG A 261 20.02 -10.79 -16.51
C ARG A 261 19.32 -11.46 -15.33
N PHE A 262 19.36 -12.79 -15.25
CA PHE A 262 18.80 -13.54 -14.13
C PHE A 262 19.56 -13.27 -12.82
N ARG A 263 20.90 -13.25 -12.87
CA ARG A 263 21.76 -12.95 -11.71
C ARG A 263 21.53 -11.52 -11.19
N ASP A 264 21.46 -10.55 -12.10
CA ASP A 264 21.22 -9.15 -11.75
C ASP A 264 19.84 -8.98 -11.09
N ALA A 265 18.83 -9.67 -11.62
CA ALA A 265 17.48 -9.66 -11.05
C ALA A 265 17.45 -10.32 -9.66
N GLU A 266 18.11 -11.45 -9.46
CA GLU A 266 18.25 -12.13 -8.17
C GLU A 266 18.89 -11.20 -7.13
N GLN A 267 20.05 -10.61 -7.45
CA GLN A 267 20.73 -9.69 -6.56
C GLN A 267 19.87 -8.49 -6.20
N THR A 268 19.19 -7.89 -7.20
CA THR A 268 18.31 -6.75 -6.96
C THR A 268 17.11 -7.14 -6.08
N ARG A 269 16.57 -8.35 -6.29
CA ARG A 269 15.43 -8.88 -5.52
C ARG A 269 15.75 -9.01 -4.04
N ASP A 270 17.02 -9.32 -3.69
CA ASP A 270 17.46 -9.43 -2.29
C ASP A 270 17.43 -8.09 -1.54
N PHE A 271 17.52 -6.96 -2.25
CA PHE A 271 17.35 -5.64 -1.65
C PHE A 271 15.89 -5.24 -1.43
N ILE A 272 14.93 -5.94 -2.02
CA ILE A 272 13.52 -5.65 -1.77
C ILE A 272 13.17 -6.18 -0.38
N PRO A 273 12.79 -5.27 0.57
CA PRO A 273 12.47 -5.70 1.92
C PRO A 273 11.45 -6.82 1.94
N ALA A 274 11.74 -7.86 2.67
CA ALA A 274 10.81 -8.96 2.93
C ALA A 274 9.78 -8.59 4.01
N ASP A 275 9.55 -7.28 4.19
CA ASP A 275 8.67 -6.75 5.23
C ASP A 275 7.26 -7.30 5.05
N ARG A 276 6.84 -8.09 6.00
CA ARG A 276 5.45 -8.54 6.11
C ARG A 276 4.67 -7.47 6.84
N LYS A 277 3.44 -7.25 6.41
CA LYS A 277 2.54 -6.31 7.09
C LYS A 277 2.56 -6.58 8.59
N GLY A 278 2.88 -5.57 9.39
CA GLY A 278 2.86 -5.64 10.85
C GLY A 278 4.18 -5.98 11.54
N PHE A 279 5.30 -6.20 10.81
CA PHE A 279 6.59 -6.54 11.45
C PHE A 279 7.73 -5.67 10.93
N LEU A 280 8.47 -5.08 11.88
CA LEU A 280 9.62 -4.19 11.63
C LEU A 280 10.90 -4.95 11.27
N GLN A 281 10.97 -6.25 11.58
CA GLN A 281 12.12 -7.11 11.31
C GLN A 281 11.65 -8.40 10.65
N PRO A 282 12.49 -9.03 9.81
CA PRO A 282 12.19 -10.32 9.23
C PRO A 282 11.88 -11.33 10.33
N LEU A 283 10.78 -12.07 10.17
CA LEU A 283 10.46 -13.17 11.08
C LEU A 283 11.28 -14.40 10.73
N ALA A 284 11.64 -15.15 11.76
CA ALA A 284 12.22 -16.48 11.58
C ALA A 284 11.10 -17.50 11.32
N ASP A 285 11.15 -18.15 10.17
CA ASP A 285 10.08 -19.03 9.70
C ASP A 285 10.31 -20.49 10.06
N VAL A 286 9.23 -21.15 10.50
CA VAL A 286 9.15 -22.59 10.67
C VAL A 286 8.04 -23.13 9.78
N TYR A 287 8.33 -24.19 9.03
CA TYR A 287 7.37 -24.83 8.14
C TYR A 287 6.89 -26.13 8.76
N VAL A 288 5.56 -26.26 8.94
CA VAL A 288 4.92 -27.39 9.59
C VAL A 288 3.88 -27.98 8.67
N PHE A 289 3.95 -29.29 8.43
CA PHE A 289 2.90 -30.00 7.74
C PHE A 289 1.80 -30.40 8.73
N ALA A 290 0.55 -30.06 8.44
CA ALA A 290 -0.61 -30.46 9.21
C ALA A 290 -1.55 -31.29 8.35
N SER A 291 -1.99 -32.45 8.85
CA SER A 291 -2.98 -33.30 8.19
C SER A 291 -4.33 -32.59 8.14
N ASP A 292 -5.11 -32.84 7.08
CA ASP A 292 -6.48 -32.35 6.95
C ASP A 292 -7.44 -33.10 7.87
N ARG A 293 -7.46 -32.68 9.14
CA ARG A 293 -8.35 -33.24 10.16
C ARG A 293 -8.74 -32.17 11.19
N PRO A 294 -9.94 -32.25 11.75
CA PRO A 294 -10.34 -31.38 12.85
C PRO A 294 -9.33 -31.42 14.01
N GLY A 295 -8.96 -30.23 14.50
CA GLY A 295 -8.04 -30.10 15.62
C GLY A 295 -6.55 -30.07 15.26
N ALA A 296 -6.14 -30.26 13.99
CA ALA A 296 -4.74 -30.26 13.61
C ALA A 296 -4.02 -28.95 13.99
N LEU A 297 -4.62 -27.79 13.74
CA LEU A 297 -4.08 -26.48 14.16
C LEU A 297 -4.07 -26.33 15.68
N VAL A 298 -5.08 -26.85 16.37
CA VAL A 298 -5.14 -26.80 17.85
C VAL A 298 -3.95 -27.54 18.45
N GLY A 299 -3.56 -28.69 17.89
CA GLY A 299 -2.36 -29.43 18.33
C GLY A 299 -1.10 -28.60 18.18
N ILE A 300 -0.87 -28.00 16.98
CA ILE A 300 0.30 -27.15 16.70
C ILE A 300 0.33 -25.94 17.65
N THR A 301 -0.78 -25.19 17.71
CA THR A 301 -0.82 -23.97 18.54
C THR A 301 -0.79 -24.26 20.04
N GLY A 302 -1.36 -25.38 20.46
CA GLY A 302 -1.33 -25.84 21.87
C GLY A 302 0.08 -26.19 22.32
N SER A 303 0.82 -26.99 21.55
CA SER A 303 2.22 -27.33 21.87
C SER A 303 3.11 -26.08 21.98
N LEU A 304 2.91 -25.11 21.08
CA LEU A 304 3.65 -23.85 21.12
C LEU A 304 3.25 -22.97 22.31
N PHE A 305 1.96 -22.95 22.66
CA PHE A 305 1.45 -22.26 23.84
C PHE A 305 2.07 -22.82 25.13
N ASP A 306 2.08 -24.15 25.30
CA ASP A 306 2.66 -24.83 26.46
C ASP A 306 4.17 -24.54 26.59
N ALA A 307 4.85 -24.36 25.45
CA ALA A 307 6.26 -23.95 25.40
C ALA A 307 6.49 -22.44 25.57
N SER A 308 5.43 -21.66 25.78
CA SER A 308 5.47 -20.19 25.88
C SER A 308 6.07 -19.51 24.63
N LEU A 309 5.78 -20.06 23.45
CA LEU A 309 6.20 -19.51 22.16
C LEU A 309 5.04 -18.76 21.49
N SER A 310 5.27 -17.50 21.14
CA SER A 310 4.27 -16.66 20.52
C SER A 310 4.43 -16.66 18.99
N ILE A 311 3.47 -17.23 18.28
CA ILE A 311 3.38 -17.13 16.82
C ILE A 311 3.08 -15.67 16.47
N LYS A 312 3.89 -15.08 15.59
CA LYS A 312 3.70 -13.69 15.10
C LYS A 312 2.94 -13.64 13.80
N ASP A 313 3.13 -14.66 12.95
CA ASP A 313 2.46 -14.76 11.66
C ASP A 313 2.19 -16.23 11.35
N ILE A 314 1.06 -16.52 10.70
CA ILE A 314 0.68 -17.84 10.26
C ILE A 314 0.10 -17.78 8.84
N GLU A 315 0.65 -18.60 7.95
CA GLU A 315 0.20 -18.67 6.57
C GLU A 315 0.08 -20.11 6.11
N LEU A 316 -0.99 -20.42 5.40
CA LEU A 316 -1.17 -21.71 4.77
C LEU A 316 -0.64 -21.66 3.33
N LEU A 317 0.51 -22.25 3.09
CA LEU A 317 1.22 -22.17 1.80
C LEU A 317 0.68 -23.12 0.74
N ARG A 318 0.35 -24.34 1.11
CA ARG A 318 -0.13 -25.37 0.19
C ARG A 318 -1.19 -26.22 0.88
N ILE A 319 -2.30 -26.39 0.19
CA ILE A 319 -3.38 -27.31 0.59
C ILE A 319 -3.40 -28.45 -0.42
N ARG A 320 -3.52 -29.68 0.07
CA ARG A 320 -3.93 -30.83 -0.71
C ARG A 320 -5.18 -31.40 -0.05
N GLU A 321 -6.29 -31.31 -0.74
CA GLU A 321 -7.57 -31.83 -0.27
C GLU A 321 -7.42 -33.28 0.21
N SER A 322 -7.96 -33.60 1.37
CA SER A 322 -7.87 -34.91 2.05
C SER A 322 -6.47 -35.36 2.51
N THR A 323 -5.41 -34.58 2.28
CA THR A 323 -4.05 -34.94 2.71
C THR A 323 -3.54 -34.00 3.80
N GLY A 324 -3.72 -32.71 3.62
CA GLY A 324 -3.25 -31.67 4.54
C GLY A 324 -2.58 -30.50 3.85
N GLY A 325 -1.90 -29.69 4.63
CA GLY A 325 -1.25 -28.49 4.16
C GLY A 325 0.02 -28.15 4.92
N THR A 326 0.88 -27.36 4.30
CA THR A 326 2.06 -26.80 4.94
C THR A 326 1.74 -25.41 5.45
N PHE A 327 1.84 -25.22 6.76
CA PHE A 327 1.80 -23.92 7.41
C PHE A 327 3.19 -23.35 7.56
N ARG A 328 3.33 -22.06 7.31
CA ARG A 328 4.45 -21.24 7.69
C ARG A 328 4.07 -20.50 8.97
N LEU A 329 4.90 -20.64 9.99
CA LEU A 329 4.77 -19.99 11.29
C LEU A 329 5.94 -19.03 11.46
N GLY A 330 5.67 -17.74 11.63
CA GLY A 330 6.69 -16.71 11.86
C GLY A 330 6.91 -16.47 13.35
N PHE A 331 8.18 -16.44 13.76
CA PHE A 331 8.62 -16.12 15.12
C PHE A 331 9.50 -14.87 15.13
N ARG A 332 9.57 -14.19 16.28
CA ARG A 332 10.31 -12.93 16.39
C ARG A 332 11.82 -13.13 16.23
N THR A 333 12.36 -14.24 16.72
CA THR A 333 13.80 -14.53 16.69
C THR A 333 14.10 -15.93 16.17
N VAL A 334 15.35 -16.13 15.73
CA VAL A 334 15.84 -17.45 15.29
C VAL A 334 15.86 -18.45 16.45
N GLU A 335 16.10 -18.00 17.69
CA GLU A 335 16.07 -18.83 18.90
C GLU A 335 14.66 -19.37 19.16
N GLU A 336 13.63 -18.50 19.06
CA GLU A 336 12.22 -18.91 19.18
C GLU A 336 11.83 -19.93 18.09
N ALA A 337 12.23 -19.68 16.84
CA ALA A 337 12.00 -20.60 15.73
C ALA A 337 12.69 -21.96 15.95
N THR A 338 13.93 -21.95 16.41
CA THR A 338 14.69 -23.18 16.71
C THR A 338 14.02 -23.99 17.85
N LYS A 339 13.50 -23.29 18.87
CA LYS A 339 12.76 -23.92 19.96
C LYS A 339 11.44 -24.50 19.47
N ALA A 340 10.73 -23.77 18.57
CA ALA A 340 9.49 -24.21 17.97
C ALA A 340 9.67 -25.50 17.14
N VAL A 341 10.74 -25.57 16.35
CA VAL A 341 11.07 -26.82 15.62
C VAL A 341 11.22 -28.01 16.55
N LYS A 342 11.91 -27.88 17.69
CA LYS A 342 12.07 -28.96 18.67
C LYS A 342 10.72 -29.40 19.23
N VAL A 343 9.91 -28.45 19.69
CA VAL A 343 8.59 -28.68 20.29
C VAL A 343 7.60 -29.35 19.31
N LEU A 344 7.67 -28.99 18.03
CA LEU A 344 6.78 -29.53 17.00
C LEU A 344 7.30 -30.85 16.37
N SER A 345 8.50 -31.28 16.71
CA SER A 345 9.09 -32.55 16.28
C SER A 345 8.90 -33.69 17.28
N GLU A 346 8.49 -33.38 18.51
CA GLU A 346 8.10 -34.31 19.57
C GLU A 346 6.61 -34.69 19.45
#